data_17221585d7cea945ca6427cbb8f5f731
#
_entry.id   17221585d7cea945ca6427cbb8f5f731
#
_cell.length_a   1.000
_cell.length_b   1.000
_cell.length_c   1.000
_cell.angle_alpha   90.00
_cell.angle_beta   90.00
_cell.angle_gamma   90.00
#
_symmetry.space_group_name_H-M   'P 1'
#
loop_
_entity.id
_entity.type
_entity.pdbx_description
1 polymer ?
#
loop_
_entity_poly.entity_id
_entity_poly.type
_entity_poly.pdbx_seq_one_letter_code
_entity_poly.pdbx_strand_id
1 'polypeptide(L)'
;MIAVCLLFSYFMRPLISVVSASWNQGRHIAECHRSILPSEGGLVEHIVVDNCSDDETSEVLDQFPEIVRIIEKDRGQSEALNKGFAMARGEWILWLNVDDFLLPGVIDKMLRILQSGNVDFDLLYGHTVFVDARSQKIRTVYHPRWFYWMTKIGCYVAPSTGSLYSRSCLVDNPLDEDFHMVMDTEWMLRVGEVLRVKRLDMETVSFRLDDNKTADHIQSGILTPQHLKERNILAGKYSYYPGEGQASPPIFKRFLLNVIRKLARFWILTDKFLTRFLSNNR
;
A
#
# COMPACT_ATOMS: atom_id res chain seq x y z
N MET A 1 16.41 -31.29 14.27
CA MET A 1 15.08 -30.69 14.46
C MET A 1 14.92 -29.37 13.69
N ILE A 2 15.87 -28.43 13.74
CA ILE A 2 15.81 -27.15 13.01
C ILE A 2 15.80 -27.33 11.48
N ALA A 3 16.61 -28.23 10.91
CA ALA A 3 16.64 -28.50 9.46
C ALA A 3 15.35 -29.12 8.91
N VAL A 4 14.63 -29.90 9.72
CA VAL A 4 13.34 -30.49 9.33
C VAL A 4 12.23 -29.44 9.36
N CYS A 5 12.26 -28.49 10.30
CA CYS A 5 11.34 -27.35 10.31
C CYS A 5 11.55 -26.41 9.11
N LEU A 6 12.79 -26.16 8.72
CA LEU A 6 13.13 -25.35 7.54
C LEU A 6 12.70 -26.03 6.23
N LEU A 7 12.86 -27.36 6.13
CA LEU A 7 12.35 -28.11 4.98
C LEU A 7 10.80 -28.14 4.94
N PHE A 8 10.12 -28.27 6.06
CA PHE A 8 8.65 -28.22 6.10
C PHE A 8 8.09 -26.83 5.73
N SER A 9 8.73 -25.74 6.16
CA SER A 9 8.31 -24.37 5.76
C SER A 9 8.53 -24.11 4.27
N TYR A 10 9.51 -24.77 3.64
CA TYR A 10 9.76 -24.67 2.20
C TYR A 10 8.71 -25.37 1.33
N PHE A 11 8.05 -26.41 1.89
CA PHE A 11 6.98 -27.17 1.19
C PHE A 11 5.58 -26.62 1.40
N MET A 12 5.33 -25.83 2.46
CA MET A 12 4.03 -25.19 2.69
C MET A 12 3.95 -23.92 1.84
N ARG A 13 2.99 -23.88 0.94
CA ARG A 13 2.70 -22.67 0.15
C ARG A 13 2.26 -21.56 1.12
N PRO A 14 2.91 -20.39 1.13
CA PRO A 14 2.47 -19.28 1.97
C PRO A 14 1.06 -18.84 1.58
N LEU A 15 0.29 -18.35 2.53
CA LEU A 15 -1.01 -17.75 2.26
C LEU A 15 -0.86 -16.29 1.85
N ILE A 16 0.09 -15.59 2.49
CA ILE A 16 0.42 -14.19 2.21
C ILE A 16 1.88 -14.07 1.79
N SER A 17 2.14 -13.39 0.66
CA SER A 17 3.46 -12.89 0.30
C SER A 17 3.49 -11.39 0.59
N VAL A 18 4.36 -10.98 1.50
CA VAL A 18 4.65 -9.56 1.72
C VAL A 18 5.68 -9.12 0.72
N VAL A 19 5.42 -8.05 -0.01
CA VAL A 19 6.33 -7.53 -1.04
C VAL A 19 6.73 -6.11 -0.70
N SER A 20 8.03 -5.88 -0.61
CA SER A 20 8.64 -4.61 -0.24
C SER A 20 9.73 -4.22 -1.24
N ALA A 21 9.62 -3.01 -1.79
CA ALA A 21 10.71 -2.40 -2.55
C ALA A 21 11.67 -1.68 -1.60
N SER A 22 12.98 -1.75 -1.87
CA SER A 22 14.04 -1.15 -1.07
C SER A 22 15.05 -0.41 -1.93
N TRP A 23 15.48 0.75 -1.47
CA TRP A 23 16.64 1.47 -1.98
C TRP A 23 17.22 2.39 -0.91
N ASN A 24 18.40 2.04 -0.40
CA ASN A 24 19.09 2.75 0.69
C ASN A 24 18.20 2.94 1.93
N GLN A 25 17.54 1.83 2.35
CA GLN A 25 16.61 1.80 3.47
C GLN A 25 16.91 0.66 4.47
N GLY A 26 18.17 0.20 4.52
CA GLY A 26 18.60 -0.92 5.37
C GLY A 26 18.15 -0.79 6.82
N ARG A 27 18.22 0.42 7.38
CA ARG A 27 17.80 0.74 8.76
C ARG A 27 16.35 0.36 9.09
N HIS A 28 15.47 0.22 8.10
CA HIS A 28 14.04 -0.04 8.30
C HIS A 28 13.65 -1.51 8.10
N ILE A 29 14.45 -2.29 7.35
CA ILE A 29 14.14 -3.68 6.98
C ILE A 29 13.81 -4.54 8.19
N ALA A 30 14.60 -4.43 9.26
CA ALA A 30 14.42 -5.25 10.46
C ALA A 30 13.09 -4.98 11.16
N GLU A 31 12.64 -3.73 11.25
CA GLU A 31 11.35 -3.36 11.85
C GLU A 31 10.19 -3.81 10.95
N CYS A 32 10.28 -3.53 9.66
CA CYS A 32 9.31 -4.00 8.67
C CYS A 32 9.14 -5.52 8.73
N HIS A 33 10.25 -6.28 8.64
CA HIS A 33 10.23 -7.74 8.66
C HIS A 33 9.64 -8.31 9.95
N ARG A 34 10.06 -7.81 11.12
CA ARG A 34 9.51 -8.29 12.40
C ARG A 34 8.02 -8.02 12.55
N SER A 35 7.50 -6.96 11.94
CA SER A 35 6.09 -6.58 12.03
C SER A 35 5.13 -7.55 11.32
N ILE A 36 5.65 -8.34 10.37
CA ILE A 36 4.88 -9.28 9.55
C ILE A 36 5.04 -10.73 10.01
N LEU A 37 5.82 -10.98 11.06
CA LEU A 37 5.96 -12.33 11.60
C LEU A 37 4.68 -12.70 12.35
N PRO A 38 3.95 -13.76 11.90
CA PRO A 38 2.73 -14.19 12.58
C PRO A 38 3.06 -14.89 13.91
N SER A 39 2.09 -14.89 14.84
CA SER A 39 2.18 -15.63 16.10
C SER A 39 2.33 -17.14 15.88
N GLU A 40 1.73 -17.66 14.78
CA GLU A 40 1.86 -19.05 14.34
C GLU A 40 2.59 -19.07 13.00
N GLY A 41 3.73 -19.76 12.92
CA GLY A 41 4.65 -19.69 11.78
C GLY A 41 4.14 -20.33 10.48
N GLY A 42 4.81 -20.00 9.38
CA GLY A 42 4.79 -20.75 8.11
C GLY A 42 3.81 -20.28 7.01
N LEU A 43 2.91 -19.33 7.29
CA LEU A 43 1.91 -18.88 6.31
C LEU A 43 2.24 -17.56 5.62
N VAL A 44 3.36 -16.95 5.95
CA VAL A 44 3.81 -15.65 5.41
C VAL A 44 5.22 -15.80 4.88
N GLU A 45 5.47 -15.29 3.68
CA GLU A 45 6.82 -15.05 3.15
C GLU A 45 7.04 -13.56 2.99
N HIS A 46 8.29 -13.12 3.11
CA HIS A 46 8.70 -11.74 2.85
C HIS A 46 9.63 -11.71 1.64
N ILE A 47 9.29 -10.91 0.64
CA ILE A 47 10.06 -10.70 -0.57
C ILE A 47 10.52 -9.23 -0.56
N VAL A 48 11.83 -9.02 -0.49
CA VAL A 48 12.44 -7.69 -0.59
C VAL A 48 13.12 -7.56 -1.94
N VAL A 49 12.74 -6.54 -2.70
CA VAL A 49 13.35 -6.20 -3.98
C VAL A 49 14.18 -4.96 -3.79
N ASP A 50 15.50 -5.13 -3.84
CA ASP A 50 16.48 -4.08 -3.57
C ASP A 50 17.14 -3.58 -4.86
N ASN A 51 17.12 -2.27 -5.07
CA ASN A 51 17.70 -1.59 -6.24
C ASN A 51 19.22 -1.44 -6.14
N CYS A 52 19.94 -2.49 -5.72
CA CYS A 52 21.39 -2.49 -5.50
C CYS A 52 21.80 -1.32 -4.58
N SER A 53 21.27 -1.30 -3.37
CA SER A 53 21.61 -0.33 -2.33
C SER A 53 23.12 -0.32 -2.02
N ASP A 54 23.62 0.83 -1.60
CA ASP A 54 25.02 1.04 -1.20
C ASP A 54 25.16 1.45 0.30
N ASP A 55 24.07 1.36 1.05
CA ASP A 55 24.01 1.47 2.52
C ASP A 55 24.09 0.08 3.20
N GLU A 56 23.72 0.00 4.48
CA GLU A 56 23.73 -1.25 5.27
C GLU A 56 22.66 -2.27 4.86
N THR A 57 21.92 -2.06 3.76
CA THR A 57 20.81 -2.95 3.33
C THR A 57 21.24 -4.39 3.21
N SER A 58 22.39 -4.66 2.58
CA SER A 58 22.90 -6.04 2.38
C SER A 58 23.21 -6.72 3.71
N GLU A 59 23.92 -6.03 4.61
CA GLU A 59 24.31 -6.52 5.93
C GLU A 59 23.08 -6.79 6.81
N VAL A 60 22.04 -5.97 6.68
CA VAL A 60 20.78 -6.20 7.41
C VAL A 60 20.02 -7.38 6.83
N LEU A 61 19.91 -7.51 5.52
CA LEU A 61 19.28 -8.66 4.87
C LEU A 61 19.97 -9.98 5.22
N ASP A 62 21.29 -9.99 5.40
CA ASP A 62 22.05 -11.19 5.80
C ASP A 62 21.69 -11.70 7.19
N GLN A 63 21.12 -10.85 8.05
CA GLN A 63 20.63 -11.25 9.38
C GLN A 63 19.27 -11.98 9.32
N PHE A 64 18.56 -11.94 8.18
CA PHE A 64 17.25 -12.54 7.99
C PHE A 64 17.25 -13.47 6.76
N PRO A 65 17.87 -14.66 6.87
CA PRO A 65 18.01 -15.59 5.73
C PRO A 65 16.68 -16.13 5.21
N GLU A 66 15.58 -15.98 5.95
CA GLU A 66 14.23 -16.32 5.53
C GLU A 66 13.60 -15.31 4.57
N ILE A 67 14.14 -14.09 4.47
CA ILE A 67 13.70 -13.11 3.48
C ILE A 67 14.14 -13.56 2.08
N VAL A 68 13.17 -13.70 1.18
CA VAL A 68 13.44 -13.86 -0.24
C VAL A 68 13.92 -12.52 -0.80
N ARG A 69 15.15 -12.45 -1.27
CA ARG A 69 15.74 -11.21 -1.77
C ARG A 69 16.00 -11.25 -3.26
N ILE A 70 15.68 -10.15 -3.93
CA ILE A 70 16.00 -9.86 -5.32
C ILE A 70 16.85 -8.59 -5.30
N ILE A 71 18.13 -8.70 -5.68
CA ILE A 71 19.07 -7.56 -5.70
C ILE A 71 19.42 -7.29 -7.15
N GLU A 72 18.74 -6.34 -7.75
CA GLU A 72 19.00 -5.93 -9.14
C GLU A 72 18.51 -4.49 -9.37
N LYS A 73 19.12 -3.81 -10.34
CA LYS A 73 18.70 -2.45 -10.72
C LYS A 73 17.28 -2.45 -11.25
N ASP A 74 16.55 -1.40 -10.87
CA ASP A 74 15.23 -1.06 -11.37
C ASP A 74 15.15 0.42 -11.77
N ARG A 75 14.09 0.77 -12.48
CA ARG A 75 13.80 2.14 -12.91
C ARG A 75 12.97 2.92 -11.89
N GLY A 76 12.55 2.27 -10.81
CA GLY A 76 11.75 2.85 -9.74
C GLY A 76 10.84 1.84 -9.06
N GLN A 77 10.14 2.30 -8.03
CA GLN A 77 9.34 1.45 -7.14
C GLN A 77 8.33 0.56 -7.86
N SER A 78 7.72 1.04 -8.97
CA SER A 78 6.74 0.24 -9.73
C SER A 78 7.37 -1.02 -10.33
N GLU A 79 8.56 -0.91 -10.94
CA GLU A 79 9.28 -2.06 -11.50
C GLU A 79 9.73 -3.01 -10.38
N ALA A 80 10.29 -2.49 -9.29
CA ALA A 80 10.70 -3.31 -8.14
C ALA A 80 9.51 -4.12 -7.58
N LEU A 81 8.37 -3.46 -7.36
CA LEU A 81 7.15 -4.12 -6.87
C LEU A 81 6.62 -5.17 -7.85
N ASN A 82 6.61 -4.88 -9.15
CA ASN A 82 6.18 -5.85 -10.18
C ASN A 82 7.03 -7.11 -10.16
N LYS A 83 8.37 -6.99 -10.01
CA LYS A 83 9.27 -8.14 -9.84
C LYS A 83 8.90 -8.95 -8.60
N GLY A 84 8.66 -8.29 -7.47
CA GLY A 84 8.24 -8.93 -6.24
C GLY A 84 6.87 -9.61 -6.36
N PHE A 85 5.88 -8.95 -6.99
CA PHE A 85 4.55 -9.53 -7.22
C PHE A 85 4.61 -10.78 -8.10
N ALA A 86 5.44 -10.78 -9.14
CA ALA A 86 5.64 -11.93 -10.00
C ALA A 86 6.27 -13.13 -9.25
N MET A 87 7.15 -12.88 -8.28
CA MET A 87 7.79 -13.91 -7.46
C MET A 87 6.91 -14.42 -6.32
N ALA A 88 5.85 -13.70 -5.95
CA ALA A 88 4.95 -14.05 -4.85
C ALA A 88 4.31 -15.43 -5.07
N ARG A 89 4.43 -16.31 -4.07
CA ARG A 89 3.84 -17.66 -4.07
C ARG A 89 2.52 -17.72 -3.31
N GLY A 90 2.25 -16.74 -2.44
CA GLY A 90 1.02 -16.64 -1.67
C GLY A 90 -0.20 -16.43 -2.56
N GLU A 91 -1.38 -16.82 -2.06
CA GLU A 91 -2.65 -16.50 -2.72
C GLU A 91 -3.00 -15.02 -2.59
N TRP A 92 -2.41 -14.36 -1.60
CA TRP A 92 -2.56 -12.96 -1.28
C TRP A 92 -1.22 -12.27 -1.25
N ILE A 93 -1.19 -11.01 -1.70
CA ILE A 93 -0.02 -10.14 -1.65
C ILE A 93 -0.33 -8.98 -0.70
N LEU A 94 0.52 -8.81 0.30
CA LEU A 94 0.55 -7.62 1.14
C LEU A 94 1.61 -6.67 0.58
N TRP A 95 1.17 -5.54 0.01
CA TRP A 95 2.10 -4.49 -0.38
C TRP A 95 2.48 -3.70 0.87
N LEU A 96 3.74 -3.76 1.25
CA LEU A 96 4.27 -3.06 2.42
C LEU A 96 5.62 -2.44 2.07
N ASN A 97 5.72 -1.12 2.09
CA ASN A 97 7.00 -0.46 1.86
C ASN A 97 7.98 -0.78 3.00
N VAL A 98 9.28 -0.82 2.71
CA VAL A 98 10.32 -1.18 3.69
C VAL A 98 10.38 -0.19 4.86
N ASP A 99 10.09 1.09 4.63
CA ASP A 99 10.06 2.15 5.65
C ASP A 99 8.80 2.14 6.53
N ASP A 100 7.81 1.31 6.19
CA ASP A 100 6.56 1.11 6.92
C ASP A 100 6.57 -0.21 7.69
N PHE A 101 5.62 -0.37 8.62
CA PHE A 101 5.44 -1.62 9.37
C PHE A 101 3.97 -1.85 9.74
N LEU A 102 3.57 -3.11 9.87
CA LEU A 102 2.25 -3.45 10.37
C LEU A 102 2.16 -3.21 11.89
N LEU A 103 0.99 -2.81 12.34
CA LEU A 103 0.73 -2.74 13.78
C LEU A 103 0.56 -4.14 14.39
N PRO A 104 0.82 -4.30 15.70
CA PRO A 104 0.78 -5.59 16.37
C PRO A 104 -0.54 -6.35 16.14
N GLY A 105 -0.45 -7.64 15.80
CA GLY A 105 -1.59 -8.54 15.58
C GLY A 105 -2.35 -8.36 14.26
N VAL A 106 -1.93 -7.40 13.40
CA VAL A 106 -2.60 -7.18 12.10
C VAL A 106 -2.39 -8.35 11.17
N ILE A 107 -1.16 -8.88 11.07
CA ILE A 107 -0.88 -10.03 10.21
C ILE A 107 -1.71 -11.27 10.63
N ASP A 108 -1.82 -11.55 11.93
CA ASP A 108 -2.64 -12.64 12.46
C ASP A 108 -4.13 -12.41 12.17
N LYS A 109 -4.59 -11.16 12.22
CA LYS A 109 -5.97 -10.81 11.87
C LYS A 109 -6.26 -11.07 10.39
N MET A 110 -5.32 -10.67 9.50
CA MET A 110 -5.44 -10.94 8.07
C MET A 110 -5.46 -12.45 7.80
N LEU A 111 -4.54 -13.21 8.39
CA LEU A 111 -4.53 -14.67 8.25
C LEU A 111 -5.85 -15.30 8.70
N ARG A 112 -6.38 -14.93 9.88
CA ARG A 112 -7.68 -15.44 10.35
C ARG A 112 -8.83 -15.13 9.38
N ILE A 113 -8.86 -13.94 8.79
CA ILE A 113 -9.87 -13.57 7.79
C ILE A 113 -9.76 -14.49 6.57
N LEU A 114 -8.55 -14.70 6.05
CA LEU A 114 -8.33 -15.54 4.87
C LEU A 114 -8.66 -17.01 5.15
N GLN A 115 -8.27 -17.53 6.31
CA GLN A 115 -8.53 -18.91 6.73
C GLN A 115 -10.01 -19.19 7.02
N SER A 116 -10.82 -18.16 7.26
CA SER A 116 -12.26 -18.35 7.50
C SER A 116 -13.02 -18.89 6.29
N GLY A 117 -12.40 -18.86 5.11
CA GLY A 117 -12.99 -19.31 3.84
C GLY A 117 -14.09 -18.40 3.28
N ASN A 118 -14.47 -17.37 4.02
CA ASN A 118 -15.50 -16.41 3.57
C ASN A 118 -14.86 -15.09 3.11
N VAL A 119 -14.11 -15.17 1.99
CA VAL A 119 -13.41 -14.02 1.42
C VAL A 119 -14.21 -13.47 0.24
N ASP A 120 -14.81 -12.30 0.44
CA ASP A 120 -15.69 -11.61 -0.52
C ASP A 120 -15.07 -10.30 -1.07
N PHE A 121 -13.75 -10.18 -1.04
CA PHE A 121 -13.01 -9.00 -1.48
C PHE A 121 -11.78 -9.39 -2.32
N ASP A 122 -11.26 -8.42 -3.06
CA ASP A 122 -10.02 -8.52 -3.84
C ASP A 122 -8.94 -7.61 -3.26
N LEU A 123 -9.37 -6.57 -2.52
CA LEU A 123 -8.50 -5.62 -1.81
C LEU A 123 -9.04 -5.38 -0.40
N LEU A 124 -8.18 -5.54 0.60
CA LEU A 124 -8.47 -5.25 1.99
C LEU A 124 -7.48 -4.21 2.52
N TYR A 125 -7.96 -3.12 3.11
CA TYR A 125 -7.15 -2.07 3.73
C TYR A 125 -7.72 -1.66 5.08
N GLY A 126 -6.91 -0.99 5.90
CA GLY A 126 -7.35 -0.42 7.18
C GLY A 126 -6.97 1.05 7.31
N HIS A 127 -6.88 1.54 8.54
CA HIS A 127 -6.46 2.90 8.84
C HIS A 127 -4.94 2.97 8.99
N THR A 128 -4.35 4.11 8.63
CA THR A 128 -2.91 4.34 8.68
C THR A 128 -2.55 5.17 9.91
N VAL A 129 -1.50 4.76 10.61
CA VAL A 129 -0.88 5.54 11.68
C VAL A 129 0.34 6.23 11.11
N PHE A 130 0.37 7.56 11.13
CA PHE A 130 1.58 8.30 10.79
C PHE A 130 2.54 8.29 11.98
N VAL A 131 3.79 7.94 11.71
CA VAL A 131 4.87 7.88 12.70
C VAL A 131 6.04 8.75 12.27
N ASP A 132 6.84 9.18 13.24
CA ASP A 132 8.10 9.91 13.00
C ASP A 132 9.27 8.94 12.72
N ALA A 133 10.49 9.49 12.55
CA ALA A 133 11.73 8.72 12.35
C ALA A 133 12.02 7.70 13.46
N ARG A 134 11.46 7.89 14.66
CA ARG A 134 11.63 7.00 15.82
C ARG A 134 10.46 6.06 16.03
N SER A 135 9.62 5.87 15.00
CA SER A 135 8.40 5.05 15.06
C SER A 135 7.36 5.53 16.10
N GLN A 136 7.46 6.80 16.55
CA GLN A 136 6.51 7.37 17.50
C GLN A 136 5.26 7.86 16.76
N LYS A 137 4.10 7.48 17.27
CA LYS A 137 2.81 7.87 16.68
C LYS A 137 2.63 9.39 16.68
N ILE A 138 2.42 9.97 15.49
CA ILE A 138 2.06 11.36 15.29
C ILE A 138 0.53 11.51 15.29
N ARG A 139 -0.16 10.75 14.43
CA ARG A 139 -1.62 10.77 14.31
C ARG A 139 -2.14 9.58 13.54
N THR A 140 -3.43 9.30 13.69
CA THR A 140 -4.13 8.33 12.84
C THR A 140 -4.79 9.02 11.65
N VAL A 141 -4.63 8.43 10.48
CA VAL A 141 -5.39 8.77 9.27
C VAL A 141 -6.51 7.75 9.12
N TYR A 142 -7.73 8.18 9.45
CA TYR A 142 -8.92 7.36 9.25
C TYR A 142 -9.31 7.39 7.79
N HIS A 143 -9.26 6.24 7.13
CA HIS A 143 -9.65 6.09 5.73
C HIS A 143 -11.16 5.86 5.63
N PRO A 144 -11.88 6.53 4.70
CA PRO A 144 -13.29 6.27 4.44
C PRO A 144 -13.45 4.91 3.73
N ARG A 145 -14.68 4.40 3.66
CA ARG A 145 -14.99 3.33 2.70
C ARG A 145 -14.72 3.83 1.30
N TRP A 146 -14.03 3.00 0.53
CA TRP A 146 -13.66 3.37 -0.83
C TRP A 146 -14.73 2.95 -1.83
N PHE A 147 -14.92 3.79 -2.85
CA PHE A 147 -15.72 3.52 -4.03
C PHE A 147 -14.97 4.03 -5.26
N TYR A 148 -15.05 3.32 -6.37
CA TYR A 148 -14.33 3.64 -7.61
C TYR A 148 -14.51 5.09 -8.08
N TRP A 149 -15.75 5.60 -8.03
CA TRP A 149 -16.03 6.99 -8.44
C TRP A 149 -15.24 8.03 -7.64
N MET A 150 -14.82 7.72 -6.42
CA MET A 150 -14.02 8.65 -5.58
C MET A 150 -12.64 8.86 -6.18
N THR A 151 -12.03 7.79 -6.70
CA THR A 151 -10.77 7.87 -7.44
C THR A 151 -10.97 8.62 -8.76
N LYS A 152 -12.00 8.30 -9.54
CA LYS A 152 -12.32 8.98 -10.81
C LYS A 152 -12.42 10.50 -10.70
N ILE A 153 -13.00 11.01 -9.63
CA ILE A 153 -13.12 12.46 -9.41
C ILE A 153 -11.97 13.05 -8.59
N GLY A 154 -10.93 12.28 -8.30
CA GLY A 154 -9.76 12.74 -7.56
C GLY A 154 -10.04 13.15 -6.11
N CYS A 155 -11.02 12.52 -5.46
CA CYS A 155 -11.34 12.77 -4.06
C CYS A 155 -10.54 11.91 -3.10
N TYR A 156 -10.37 10.63 -3.44
CA TYR A 156 -9.76 9.67 -2.54
C TYR A 156 -9.30 8.41 -3.30
N VAL A 157 -8.16 7.88 -2.88
CA VAL A 157 -7.61 6.58 -3.29
C VAL A 157 -7.41 5.75 -2.03
N ALA A 158 -7.70 4.45 -2.08
CA ALA A 158 -7.39 3.55 -0.97
C ALA A 158 -5.87 3.47 -0.78
N PRO A 159 -5.36 3.36 0.47
CA PRO A 159 -3.92 3.29 0.70
C PRO A 159 -3.34 2.04 0.04
N SER A 160 -2.15 2.14 -0.54
CA SER A 160 -1.43 1.03 -1.15
C SER A 160 -0.63 0.24 -0.11
N THR A 161 0.21 0.93 0.66
CA THR A 161 1.03 0.29 1.71
C THR A 161 0.16 -0.25 2.85
N GLY A 162 0.49 -1.43 3.34
CA GLY A 162 -0.26 -2.14 4.38
C GLY A 162 -1.60 -2.70 3.92
N SER A 163 -1.85 -2.73 2.61
CA SER A 163 -3.05 -3.28 2.01
C SER A 163 -2.81 -4.66 1.41
N LEU A 164 -3.81 -5.53 1.58
CA LEU A 164 -3.77 -6.92 1.15
C LEU A 164 -4.60 -7.08 -0.13
N TYR A 165 -3.97 -7.61 -1.16
CA TYR A 165 -4.55 -7.81 -2.50
C TYR A 165 -4.64 -9.29 -2.81
N SER A 166 -5.68 -9.74 -3.52
CA SER A 166 -5.60 -11.04 -4.15
C SER A 166 -4.44 -11.05 -5.15
N ARG A 167 -3.67 -12.14 -5.18
CA ARG A 167 -2.47 -12.22 -6.03
C ARG A 167 -2.78 -11.95 -7.51
N SER A 168 -3.90 -12.48 -8.01
CA SER A 168 -4.33 -12.26 -9.41
C SER A 168 -4.53 -10.78 -9.73
N CYS A 169 -5.02 -9.97 -8.79
CA CYS A 169 -5.22 -8.54 -9.04
C CYS A 169 -3.93 -7.82 -9.42
N LEU A 170 -2.82 -8.12 -8.75
CA LEU A 170 -1.53 -7.45 -8.99
C LEU A 170 -0.72 -8.14 -10.11
N VAL A 171 -0.75 -9.47 -10.18
CA VAL A 171 0.03 -10.22 -11.17
C VAL A 171 -0.56 -10.09 -12.57
N ASP A 172 -1.89 -10.15 -12.69
CA ASP A 172 -2.56 -10.02 -13.99
C ASP A 172 -2.70 -8.55 -14.42
N ASN A 173 -2.54 -7.62 -13.48
CA ASN A 173 -2.60 -6.18 -13.74
C ASN A 173 -1.40 -5.47 -13.06
N PRO A 174 -0.17 -5.65 -13.56
CA PRO A 174 1.01 -5.04 -12.96
C PRO A 174 0.91 -3.51 -12.93
N LEU A 175 1.68 -2.87 -12.05
CA LEU A 175 1.83 -1.42 -12.01
C LEU A 175 2.40 -0.91 -13.33
N ASP A 176 1.94 0.25 -13.78
CA ASP A 176 2.51 0.94 -14.94
C ASP A 176 3.83 1.60 -14.50
N GLU A 177 4.94 1.10 -15.07
CA GLU A 177 6.31 1.46 -14.66
C GLU A 177 6.72 2.87 -15.10
N ASP A 178 5.92 3.54 -15.92
CA ASP A 178 6.12 4.93 -16.29
C ASP A 178 5.62 5.91 -15.20
N PHE A 179 4.92 5.40 -14.17
CA PHE A 179 4.46 6.20 -13.03
C PHE A 179 5.30 5.89 -11.78
N HIS A 180 5.80 6.98 -11.15
CA HIS A 180 6.66 6.90 -9.96
C HIS A 180 6.04 7.53 -8.71
N MET A 181 5.11 8.48 -8.89
CA MET A 181 4.52 9.25 -7.79
C MET A 181 3.04 8.94 -7.55
N VAL A 182 2.35 8.46 -8.59
CA VAL A 182 0.90 8.19 -8.55
C VAL A 182 0.55 6.83 -9.17
N MET A 183 1.46 5.87 -9.09
CA MET A 183 1.30 4.52 -9.62
C MET A 183 0.12 3.77 -8.99
N ASP A 184 -0.13 3.95 -7.72
CA ASP A 184 -1.29 3.42 -7.01
C ASP A 184 -2.60 4.03 -7.53
N THR A 185 -2.60 5.32 -7.79
CA THR A 185 -3.76 6.03 -8.36
C THR A 185 -4.00 5.58 -9.80
N GLU A 186 -2.96 5.42 -10.62
CA GLU A 186 -3.05 4.87 -11.96
C GLU A 186 -3.68 3.48 -11.91
N TRP A 187 -3.12 2.60 -11.09
CA TRP A 187 -3.60 1.23 -10.96
C TRP A 187 -5.07 1.18 -10.54
N MET A 188 -5.46 1.97 -9.54
CA MET A 188 -6.84 2.05 -9.07
C MET A 188 -7.80 2.66 -10.12
N LEU A 189 -7.33 3.54 -10.98
CA LEU A 189 -8.14 4.05 -12.12
C LEU A 189 -8.35 3.00 -13.19
N ARG A 190 -7.35 2.17 -13.44
CA ARG A 190 -7.36 1.13 -14.47
C ARG A 190 -8.17 -0.10 -14.08
N VAL A 191 -8.03 -0.56 -12.85
CA VAL A 191 -8.63 -1.83 -12.41
C VAL A 191 -9.73 -1.69 -11.37
N GLY A 192 -9.83 -0.55 -10.70
CA GLY A 192 -10.68 -0.37 -9.51
C GLY A 192 -12.18 -0.57 -9.75
N GLU A 193 -12.66 -0.40 -10.99
CA GLU A 193 -14.09 -0.52 -11.30
C GLU A 193 -14.65 -1.93 -11.01
N VAL A 194 -13.82 -2.96 -11.19
CA VAL A 194 -14.22 -4.36 -11.00
C VAL A 194 -13.78 -4.95 -9.66
N LEU A 195 -13.01 -4.20 -8.87
CA LEU A 195 -12.51 -4.68 -7.58
C LEU A 195 -13.58 -4.67 -6.49
N ARG A 196 -13.66 -5.76 -5.75
CA ARG A 196 -14.37 -5.83 -4.48
C ARG A 196 -13.45 -5.33 -3.37
N VAL A 197 -13.68 -4.13 -2.90
CA VAL A 197 -12.81 -3.45 -1.91
C VAL A 197 -13.45 -3.45 -0.55
N LYS A 198 -12.73 -3.92 0.46
CA LYS A 198 -13.19 -4.00 1.85
C LYS A 198 -12.27 -3.20 2.76
N ARG A 199 -12.85 -2.50 3.74
CA ARG A 199 -12.12 -1.79 4.77
C ARG A 199 -12.22 -2.53 6.11
N LEU A 200 -11.09 -2.67 6.80
CA LEU A 200 -11.05 -3.00 8.22
C LEU A 200 -11.19 -1.72 9.04
N ASP A 201 -12.13 -1.73 10.00
CA ASP A 201 -12.33 -0.59 10.90
C ASP A 201 -11.32 -0.66 12.06
N MET A 202 -10.02 -0.72 11.72
CA MET A 202 -8.90 -0.71 12.66
C MET A 202 -7.65 -0.10 12.06
N GLU A 203 -6.73 0.35 12.89
CA GLU A 203 -5.40 0.76 12.49
C GLU A 203 -4.62 -0.49 12.04
N THR A 204 -4.01 -0.46 10.84
CA THR A 204 -3.34 -1.64 10.27
C THR A 204 -1.86 -1.42 10.01
N VAL A 205 -1.50 -0.25 9.54
CA VAL A 205 -0.15 0.05 9.08
C VAL A 205 0.34 1.37 9.66
N SER A 206 1.61 1.43 10.02
CA SER A 206 2.32 2.68 10.24
C SER A 206 2.88 3.18 8.92
N PHE A 207 2.78 4.48 8.69
CA PHE A 207 3.40 5.18 7.57
C PHE A 207 4.41 6.18 8.12
N ARG A 208 5.67 6.02 7.73
CA ARG A 208 6.76 6.85 8.23
C ARG A 208 6.84 8.16 7.48
N LEU A 209 6.78 9.28 8.22
CA LEU A 209 6.95 10.63 7.71
C LEU A 209 8.42 11.09 7.86
N ASP A 210 9.33 10.32 7.30
CA ASP A 210 10.76 10.60 7.36
C ASP A 210 11.43 10.22 6.05
N ASP A 211 12.29 11.11 5.53
CA ASP A 211 13.19 10.91 4.39
C ASP A 211 12.56 10.32 3.11
N ASN A 212 11.24 10.43 2.90
CA ASN A 212 10.64 9.99 1.66
C ASN A 212 9.89 11.11 0.90
N LYS A 213 9.86 11.01 -0.43
CA LYS A 213 9.26 12.02 -1.32
C LYS A 213 7.75 12.22 -1.08
N THR A 214 7.07 11.18 -0.62
CA THR A 214 5.63 11.23 -0.30
C THR A 214 5.41 11.96 1.03
N ALA A 215 6.30 11.76 2.01
CA ALA A 215 6.25 12.47 3.28
C ALA A 215 6.41 13.98 3.10
N ASP A 216 7.34 14.43 2.26
CA ASP A 216 7.53 15.84 1.93
C ASP A 216 6.25 16.46 1.36
N HIS A 217 5.57 15.76 0.45
CA HIS A 217 4.30 16.22 -0.10
C HIS A 217 3.19 16.25 0.96
N ILE A 218 3.08 15.23 1.81
CA ILE A 218 2.07 15.16 2.87
C ILE A 218 2.27 16.29 3.88
N GLN A 219 3.52 16.62 4.21
CA GLN A 219 3.86 17.66 5.18
C GLN A 219 3.72 19.07 4.60
N SER A 220 4.21 19.31 3.39
CA SER A 220 4.19 20.63 2.75
C SER A 220 2.90 20.95 2.01
N GLY A 221 2.17 19.92 1.57
CA GLY A 221 1.02 20.07 0.66
C GLY A 221 1.41 20.48 -0.76
N ILE A 222 2.71 20.53 -1.09
CA ILE A 222 3.22 20.98 -2.38
C ILE A 222 3.44 19.78 -3.29
N LEU A 223 2.83 19.79 -4.49
CA LEU A 223 3.07 18.78 -5.52
C LEU A 223 4.39 19.05 -6.23
N THR A 224 5.23 18.01 -6.34
CA THR A 224 6.45 18.12 -7.16
C THR A 224 6.11 18.26 -8.66
N PRO A 225 7.02 18.77 -9.49
CA PRO A 225 6.82 18.81 -10.94
C PRO A 225 6.49 17.42 -11.53
N GLN A 226 7.08 16.35 -11.00
CA GLN A 226 6.81 14.98 -11.43
C GLN A 226 5.36 14.56 -11.08
N HIS A 227 4.89 14.84 -9.87
CA HIS A 227 3.49 14.62 -9.50
C HIS A 227 2.52 15.31 -10.46
N LEU A 228 2.78 16.60 -10.78
CA LEU A 228 1.92 17.37 -11.68
C LEU A 228 1.91 16.77 -13.09
N LYS A 229 3.09 16.35 -13.59
CA LYS A 229 3.23 15.71 -14.90
C LYS A 229 2.42 14.42 -14.96
N GLU A 230 2.61 13.53 -13.99
CA GLU A 230 1.92 12.23 -13.95
C GLU A 230 0.40 12.40 -13.78
N ARG A 231 -0.05 13.31 -12.92
CA ARG A 231 -1.49 13.63 -12.78
C ARG A 231 -2.12 14.18 -14.06
N ASN A 232 -1.38 14.96 -14.86
CA ASN A 232 -1.86 15.42 -16.16
C ASN A 232 -1.99 14.27 -17.16
N ILE A 233 -1.06 13.31 -17.16
CA ILE A 233 -1.17 12.08 -17.96
C ILE A 233 -2.42 11.29 -17.55
N LEU A 234 -2.66 11.09 -16.25
CA LEU A 234 -3.86 10.41 -15.74
C LEU A 234 -5.15 11.13 -16.17
N ALA A 235 -5.16 12.48 -16.12
CA ALA A 235 -6.30 13.26 -16.54
C ALA A 235 -6.66 13.04 -18.02
N GLY A 236 -5.65 12.93 -18.89
CA GLY A 236 -5.83 12.62 -20.30
C GLY A 236 -6.27 11.17 -20.56
N LYS A 237 -5.59 10.20 -19.90
CA LYS A 237 -5.79 8.77 -20.16
C LYS A 237 -7.12 8.24 -19.60
N TYR A 238 -7.54 8.71 -18.40
CA TYR A 238 -8.66 8.12 -17.66
C TYR A 238 -9.84 9.06 -17.42
N SER A 239 -9.86 10.26 -18.03
CA SER A 239 -10.84 11.29 -17.65
C SER A 239 -10.84 11.58 -16.14
N TYR A 240 -9.66 11.48 -15.53
CA TYR A 240 -9.41 11.74 -14.12
C TYR A 240 -9.33 13.24 -13.86
N TYR A 241 -9.98 13.75 -12.84
CA TYR A 241 -10.02 15.18 -12.53
C TYR A 241 -9.56 15.47 -11.11
N PRO A 242 -8.26 15.61 -10.88
CA PRO A 242 -7.69 15.84 -9.54
C PRO A 242 -8.01 17.21 -8.93
N GLY A 243 -8.64 18.13 -9.66
CA GLY A 243 -9.00 19.47 -9.18
C GLY A 243 -8.03 20.56 -9.56
N GLU A 244 -6.77 20.25 -9.77
CA GLU A 244 -5.69 21.17 -10.14
C GLU A 244 -4.92 20.59 -11.32
N GLY A 245 -4.65 21.37 -12.38
CA GLY A 245 -3.90 20.95 -13.56
C GLY A 245 -4.49 21.51 -14.87
N GLN A 246 -3.73 21.38 -15.97
CA GLN A 246 -4.04 21.99 -17.25
C GLN A 246 -5.21 21.35 -18.02
N ALA A 247 -5.56 20.11 -17.74
CA ALA A 247 -6.70 19.41 -18.35
C ALA A 247 -8.01 19.75 -17.64
N SER A 248 -8.44 21.01 -17.72
CA SER A 248 -9.69 21.46 -17.10
C SER A 248 -10.89 21.10 -17.97
N PRO A 249 -11.92 20.42 -17.46
CA PRO A 249 -13.15 20.19 -18.19
C PRO A 249 -13.89 21.52 -18.45
N PRO A 250 -14.85 21.56 -19.40
CA PRO A 250 -15.69 22.73 -19.63
C PRO A 250 -16.24 23.32 -18.34
N ILE A 251 -16.41 24.65 -18.27
CA ILE A 251 -16.73 25.41 -17.04
C ILE A 251 -17.91 24.79 -16.27
N PHE A 252 -18.98 24.41 -16.96
CA PHE A 252 -20.15 23.80 -16.33
C PHE A 252 -19.81 22.43 -15.69
N LYS A 253 -19.07 21.58 -16.38
CA LYS A 253 -18.62 20.27 -15.87
C LYS A 253 -17.67 20.46 -14.68
N ARG A 254 -16.79 21.45 -14.72
CA ARG A 254 -15.92 21.83 -13.61
C ARG A 254 -16.69 22.27 -12.38
N PHE A 255 -17.74 23.11 -12.57
CA PHE A 255 -18.61 23.51 -11.47
C PHE A 255 -19.31 22.30 -10.83
N LEU A 256 -19.93 21.44 -11.63
CA LEU A 256 -20.60 20.22 -11.15
C LEU A 256 -19.65 19.29 -10.40
N LEU A 257 -18.45 19.03 -10.94
CA LEU A 257 -17.43 18.23 -10.29
C LEU A 257 -16.99 18.83 -8.94
N ASN A 258 -16.87 20.15 -8.85
CA ASN A 258 -16.53 20.81 -7.58
C ASN A 258 -17.64 20.67 -6.54
N VAL A 259 -18.92 20.73 -6.95
CA VAL A 259 -20.04 20.44 -6.06
C VAL A 259 -20.02 19.00 -5.58
N ILE A 260 -19.86 18.04 -6.50
CA ILE A 260 -19.77 16.61 -6.17
C ILE A 260 -18.61 16.35 -5.21
N ARG A 261 -17.45 16.95 -5.44
CA ARG A 261 -16.28 16.82 -4.52
C ARG A 261 -16.56 17.38 -3.14
N LYS A 262 -17.24 18.52 -3.04
CA LYS A 262 -17.62 19.06 -1.73
C LYS A 262 -18.55 18.12 -0.99
N LEU A 263 -19.54 17.54 -1.66
CA LEU A 263 -20.46 16.56 -1.08
C LEU A 263 -19.71 15.26 -0.69
N ALA A 264 -18.83 14.78 -1.55
CA ALA A 264 -17.97 13.62 -1.28
C ALA A 264 -17.06 13.85 -0.07
N ARG A 265 -16.42 15.02 0.03
CA ARG A 265 -15.60 15.39 1.21
C ARG A 265 -16.43 15.44 2.48
N PHE A 266 -17.64 15.96 2.44
CA PHE A 266 -18.56 15.94 3.57
C PHE A 266 -18.89 14.50 3.98
N TRP A 267 -19.23 13.63 3.04
CA TRP A 267 -19.48 12.22 3.31
C TRP A 267 -18.23 11.49 3.87
N ILE A 268 -17.04 11.75 3.32
CA ILE A 268 -15.76 11.23 3.83
C ILE A 268 -15.55 11.65 5.29
N LEU A 269 -15.84 12.91 5.63
CA LEU A 269 -15.71 13.41 7.00
C LEU A 269 -16.70 12.76 7.95
N THR A 270 -17.94 12.53 7.53
CA THR A 270 -18.95 11.85 8.35
C THR A 270 -18.62 10.39 8.56
N ASP A 271 -18.17 9.66 7.54
CA ASP A 271 -17.74 8.27 7.67
C ASP A 271 -16.52 8.14 8.60
N LYS A 272 -15.53 9.04 8.48
CA LYS A 272 -14.38 9.12 9.39
C LYS A 272 -14.80 9.42 10.83
N PHE A 273 -15.72 10.35 11.02
CA PHE A 273 -16.24 10.69 12.35
C PHE A 273 -16.93 9.50 13.00
N LEU A 274 -17.84 8.84 12.28
CA LEU A 274 -18.53 7.64 12.75
C LEU A 274 -17.55 6.51 13.07
N THR A 275 -16.58 6.27 12.21
CA THR A 275 -15.53 5.25 12.42
C THR A 275 -14.74 5.54 13.70
N ARG A 276 -14.30 6.80 13.88
CA ARG A 276 -13.58 7.23 15.08
C ARG A 276 -14.42 7.10 16.33
N PHE A 277 -15.69 7.50 16.27
CA PHE A 277 -16.63 7.40 17.39
C PHE A 277 -16.86 5.96 17.83
N LEU A 278 -17.05 5.04 16.86
CA LEU A 278 -17.26 3.63 17.12
C LEU A 278 -15.98 2.93 17.62
N SER A 279 -14.79 3.35 17.17
CA SER A 279 -13.52 2.78 17.63
C SER A 279 -13.17 3.20 19.06
N ASN A 280 -13.57 4.40 19.48
CA ASN A 280 -13.30 4.91 20.84
C ASN A 280 -14.30 4.37 21.89
N ASN A 281 -15.39 3.75 21.46
CA ASN A 281 -16.43 3.18 22.34
C ASN A 281 -16.41 1.63 22.37
N ARG A 282 -15.36 1.00 21.83
CA ARG A 282 -15.03 -0.43 21.96
C ARG A 282 -13.81 -0.61 22.83
#